data_4d7c91a2963561779cdb70358fdf4bcc
#
_entry.id   4d7c91a2963561779cdb70358fdf4bcc
#
_cell.length_a   1.000
_cell.length_b   1.000
_cell.length_c   1.000
_cell.angle_alpha   90.00
_cell.angle_beta   90.00
_cell.angle_gamma   90.00
#
_symmetry.space_group_name_H-M   'P 1'
#
loop_
_entity.id
_entity.type
_entity.pdbx_description
1 polymer ?
#
loop_
_entity_poly.entity_id
_entity_poly.type
_entity_poly.pdbx_seq_one_letter_code
_entity_poly.pdbx_strand_id
1 'polypeptide(L)'
;AYRPALTRHDRAAILRRAADIVRARTAEIAALITAEAGLCIKDSTYEAGRVADVLTFGAGEVLKDDGQIFSCDLTPHGKKRRVYTQRDPLLGVISAITPFNHPMNQVAHKIVPSIATNNRIVVKPSEKVPLSCYLFADILY
;
A
#
# COMPACT_ATOMS: atom_id res chain seq x y z
N ALA A 1 5.81 14.81 15.09
CA ALA A 1 6.62 13.93 15.94
C ALA A 1 7.31 12.89 15.09
N TYR A 2 8.63 12.71 15.24
CA TYR A 2 9.38 11.65 14.59
C TYR A 2 8.90 10.32 15.17
N ARG A 3 8.33 9.46 14.31
CA ARG A 3 8.09 8.07 14.69
C ARG A 3 9.25 7.23 14.12
N PRO A 4 9.81 6.29 14.87
CA PRO A 4 10.83 5.40 14.34
C PRO A 4 10.28 4.63 13.14
N ALA A 5 11.17 4.29 12.22
CA ALA A 5 10.81 3.49 11.05
C ALA A 5 10.30 2.12 11.52
N LEU A 6 9.18 1.68 10.95
CA LEU A 6 8.66 0.33 11.18
C LEU A 6 9.56 -0.70 10.52
N THR A 7 9.77 -1.83 11.19
CA THR A 7 10.49 -2.95 10.58
C THR A 7 9.74 -3.52 9.38
N ARG A 8 10.41 -4.29 8.51
CA ARG A 8 9.74 -5.03 7.43
C ARG A 8 8.69 -6.00 7.97
N HIS A 9 9.01 -6.65 9.10
CA HIS A 9 8.08 -7.55 9.78
C HIS A 9 6.79 -6.83 10.19
N ASP A 10 6.91 -5.68 10.87
CA ASP A 10 5.75 -4.91 11.34
C ASP A 10 4.88 -4.44 10.17
N ARG A 11 5.50 -3.91 9.10
CA ARG A 11 4.76 -3.47 7.91
C ARG A 11 4.03 -4.62 7.22
N ALA A 12 4.68 -5.77 7.09
CA ALA A 12 4.03 -6.96 6.53
C ALA A 12 2.87 -7.45 7.42
N ALA A 13 3.04 -7.41 8.75
CA ALA A 13 1.99 -7.79 9.69
C ALA A 13 0.77 -6.86 9.61
N ILE A 14 1.00 -5.53 9.54
CA ILE A 14 -0.07 -4.54 9.33
C ILE A 14 -0.86 -4.85 8.07
N LEU A 15 -0.18 -5.05 6.93
CA LEU A 15 -0.84 -5.31 5.65
C LEU A 15 -1.59 -6.64 5.63
N ARG A 16 -1.07 -7.69 6.27
CA ARG A 16 -1.76 -8.99 6.40
C ARG A 16 -3.02 -8.86 7.23
N ARG A 17 -2.93 -8.22 8.40
CA ARG A 17 -4.10 -7.98 9.26
C ARG A 17 -5.16 -7.17 8.54
N ALA A 18 -4.79 -6.12 7.83
CA ALA A 18 -5.72 -5.34 7.02
C ALA A 18 -6.40 -6.20 5.92
N ALA A 19 -5.65 -7.09 5.25
CA ALA A 19 -6.22 -8.00 4.25
C ALA A 19 -7.27 -8.94 4.87
N ASP A 20 -7.01 -9.46 6.07
CA ASP A 20 -7.95 -10.34 6.77
C ASP A 20 -9.22 -9.60 7.20
N ILE A 21 -9.08 -8.35 7.67
CA ILE A 21 -10.23 -7.48 8.01
C ILE A 21 -11.06 -7.17 6.76
N VAL A 22 -10.43 -6.83 5.63
CA VAL A 22 -11.13 -6.57 4.35
C VAL A 22 -11.91 -7.81 3.91
N ARG A 23 -11.32 -9.01 4.00
CA ARG A 23 -12.01 -10.26 3.66
C ARG A 23 -13.21 -10.51 4.58
N ALA A 24 -13.04 -10.29 5.87
CA ALA A 24 -14.12 -10.48 6.86
C ALA A 24 -15.26 -9.47 6.67
N ARG A 25 -14.96 -8.24 6.22
CA ARG A 25 -15.92 -7.14 6.03
C ARG A 25 -16.32 -6.95 4.56
N THR A 26 -16.08 -7.92 3.67
CA THR A 26 -16.33 -7.81 2.22
C THR A 26 -17.75 -7.34 1.89
N ALA A 27 -18.77 -7.90 2.55
CA ALA A 27 -20.18 -7.53 2.31
C ALA A 27 -20.47 -6.07 2.70
N GLU A 28 -19.95 -5.61 3.83
CA GLU A 28 -20.08 -4.21 4.30
C GLU A 28 -19.39 -3.25 3.34
N ILE A 29 -18.15 -3.56 2.94
CA ILE A 29 -17.37 -2.76 1.99
C ILE A 29 -18.09 -2.67 0.66
N ALA A 30 -18.59 -3.78 0.12
CA ALA A 30 -19.32 -3.81 -1.14
C ALA A 30 -20.61 -2.97 -1.07
N ALA A 31 -21.36 -3.06 0.04
CA ALA A 31 -22.56 -2.25 0.24
C ALA A 31 -22.24 -0.75 0.27
N LEU A 32 -21.16 -0.35 0.95
CA LEU A 32 -20.72 1.05 0.98
C LEU A 32 -20.31 1.55 -0.40
N ILE A 33 -19.49 0.79 -1.14
CA ILE A 33 -19.06 1.15 -2.50
C ILE A 33 -20.28 1.30 -3.42
N THR A 34 -21.24 0.37 -3.34
CA THR A 34 -22.49 0.46 -4.10
C THR A 34 -23.28 1.72 -3.75
N ALA A 35 -23.39 2.05 -2.47
CA ALA A 35 -24.17 3.21 -2.02
C ALA A 35 -23.54 4.55 -2.44
N GLU A 36 -22.20 4.68 -2.38
CA GLU A 36 -21.56 5.96 -2.70
C GLU A 36 -21.19 6.12 -4.18
N ALA A 37 -20.84 5.05 -4.88
CA ALA A 37 -20.37 5.10 -6.27
C ALA A 37 -21.43 4.71 -7.30
N GLY A 38 -22.55 4.14 -6.86
CA GLY A 38 -23.59 3.66 -7.76
C GLY A 38 -23.22 2.41 -8.57
N LEU A 39 -22.16 1.70 -8.18
CA LEU A 39 -21.76 0.43 -8.81
C LEU A 39 -22.73 -0.68 -8.44
N CYS A 40 -22.87 -1.67 -9.30
CA CYS A 40 -23.65 -2.85 -8.95
C CYS A 40 -22.92 -3.67 -7.86
N ILE A 41 -23.67 -4.36 -7.00
CA ILE A 41 -23.12 -5.10 -5.86
C ILE A 41 -22.09 -6.16 -6.26
N LYS A 42 -22.24 -6.76 -7.44
CA LYS A 42 -21.28 -7.73 -7.98
C LYS A 42 -19.91 -7.08 -8.21
N ASP A 43 -19.88 -5.92 -8.83
CA ASP A 43 -18.64 -5.19 -9.13
C ASP A 43 -18.01 -4.63 -7.85
N SER A 44 -18.83 -4.15 -6.92
CA SER A 44 -18.38 -3.69 -5.60
C SER A 44 -17.77 -4.83 -4.77
N THR A 45 -18.36 -6.02 -4.82
CA THR A 45 -17.80 -7.22 -4.18
C THR A 45 -16.47 -7.63 -4.81
N TYR A 46 -16.38 -7.57 -6.13
CA TYR A 46 -15.14 -7.84 -6.85
C TYR A 46 -14.05 -6.80 -6.48
N GLU A 47 -14.42 -5.54 -6.38
CA GLU A 47 -13.48 -4.48 -5.95
C GLU A 47 -12.94 -4.74 -4.53
N ALA A 48 -13.79 -5.09 -3.57
CA ALA A 48 -13.38 -5.43 -2.22
C ALA A 48 -12.37 -6.60 -2.19
N GLY A 49 -12.60 -7.63 -3.02
CA GLY A 49 -11.65 -8.74 -3.19
C GLY A 49 -10.29 -8.27 -3.69
N ARG A 50 -10.26 -7.37 -4.68
CA ARG A 50 -9.02 -6.80 -5.21
C ARG A 50 -8.26 -5.98 -4.17
N VAL A 51 -8.94 -5.28 -3.28
CA VAL A 51 -8.28 -4.57 -2.15
C VAL A 51 -7.54 -5.57 -1.26
N ALA A 52 -8.16 -6.70 -0.94
CA ALA A 52 -7.50 -7.75 -0.15
C ALA A 52 -6.28 -8.35 -0.87
N ASP A 53 -6.34 -8.49 -2.20
CA ASP A 53 -5.21 -8.96 -3.00
C ASP A 53 -4.05 -7.96 -3.00
N VAL A 54 -4.32 -6.67 -3.19
CA VAL A 54 -3.30 -5.61 -3.14
C VAL A 54 -2.58 -5.60 -1.79
N LEU A 55 -3.33 -5.72 -0.68
CA LEU A 55 -2.78 -5.83 0.67
C LEU A 55 -1.89 -7.07 0.83
N THR A 56 -2.33 -8.20 0.30
CA THR A 56 -1.60 -9.48 0.36
C THR A 56 -0.29 -9.42 -0.44
N PHE A 57 -0.34 -8.89 -1.65
CA PHE A 57 0.87 -8.69 -2.48
C PHE A 57 1.83 -7.71 -1.83
N GLY A 58 1.33 -6.58 -1.33
CA GLY A 58 2.14 -5.59 -0.61
C GLY A 58 2.86 -6.20 0.59
N ALA A 59 2.18 -7.03 1.38
CA ALA A 59 2.79 -7.73 2.51
C ALA A 59 3.90 -8.70 2.09
N GLY A 60 3.74 -9.37 0.94
CA GLY A 60 4.77 -10.26 0.38
C GLY A 60 5.98 -9.50 -0.15
N GLU A 61 5.78 -8.40 -0.86
CA GLU A 61 6.85 -7.60 -1.45
C GLU A 61 7.72 -6.91 -0.40
N VAL A 62 7.14 -6.47 0.73
CA VAL A 62 7.92 -5.91 1.85
C VAL A 62 9.04 -6.83 2.30
N LEU A 63 8.81 -8.14 2.29
CA LEU A 63 9.78 -9.13 2.78
C LEU A 63 10.89 -9.44 1.79
N LYS A 64 10.76 -9.01 0.52
CA LYS A 64 11.72 -9.26 -0.56
C LYS A 64 12.71 -8.11 -0.77
N ASP A 65 12.62 -7.03 -0.01
CA ASP A 65 13.46 -5.83 -0.19
C ASP A 65 14.84 -6.02 0.46
N ASP A 66 15.68 -6.81 -0.17
CA ASP A 66 17.00 -7.23 0.34
C ASP A 66 18.16 -6.34 -0.14
N GLY A 67 17.90 -5.36 -1.01
CA GLY A 67 18.95 -4.54 -1.64
C GLY A 67 19.72 -5.28 -2.74
N GLN A 68 20.80 -4.67 -3.21
CA GLN A 68 21.66 -5.22 -4.26
C GLN A 68 23.13 -5.08 -3.90
N ILE A 69 23.96 -6.00 -4.39
CA ILE A 69 25.41 -5.97 -4.21
C ILE A 69 26.06 -5.92 -5.60
N PHE A 70 26.95 -4.96 -5.79
CA PHE A 70 27.72 -4.80 -7.03
C PHE A 70 29.21 -4.95 -6.75
N SER A 71 29.95 -5.56 -7.70
CA SER A 71 31.39 -5.53 -7.72
C SER A 71 31.90 -4.25 -8.42
N CYS A 72 33.01 -3.69 -7.92
CA CYS A 72 33.59 -2.45 -8.45
C CYS A 72 34.82 -2.68 -9.33
N ASP A 73 35.21 -3.92 -9.63
CA ASP A 73 36.40 -4.28 -10.40
C ASP A 73 36.09 -4.46 -11.90
N LEU A 74 35.27 -3.58 -12.46
CA LEU A 74 34.82 -3.60 -13.85
C LEU A 74 35.85 -2.97 -14.82
N THR A 75 36.88 -2.29 -14.29
CA THR A 75 37.93 -1.65 -15.08
C THR A 75 39.30 -1.89 -14.40
N PRO A 76 40.43 -1.70 -15.13
CA PRO A 76 41.77 -1.81 -14.53
C PRO A 76 42.02 -0.84 -13.35
N HIS A 77 41.25 0.24 -13.27
CA HIS A 77 41.33 1.24 -12.21
C HIS A 77 40.40 0.92 -11.03
N GLY A 78 39.49 -0.04 -11.21
CA GLY A 78 38.55 -0.48 -10.19
C GLY A 78 39.26 -1.19 -9.04
N LYS A 79 38.82 -0.94 -7.81
CA LYS A 79 39.32 -1.64 -6.63
C LYS A 79 38.42 -2.87 -6.37
N LYS A 80 39.03 -3.94 -5.82
CA LYS A 80 38.27 -5.12 -5.35
C LYS A 80 37.39 -4.77 -4.15
N ARG A 81 36.33 -4.01 -4.40
CA ARG A 81 35.31 -3.59 -3.44
C ARG A 81 33.94 -4.10 -3.89
N ARG A 82 33.03 -4.20 -2.94
CA ARG A 82 31.62 -4.43 -3.22
C ARG A 82 30.82 -3.27 -2.65
N VAL A 83 29.87 -2.78 -3.42
CA VAL A 83 28.90 -1.75 -3.01
C VAL A 83 27.59 -2.46 -2.72
N TYR A 84 27.08 -2.23 -1.53
CA TYR A 84 25.74 -2.62 -1.14
C TYR A 84 24.81 -1.43 -1.30
N THR A 85 23.66 -1.65 -1.92
CA THR A 85 22.62 -0.63 -2.05
C THR A 85 21.39 -1.05 -1.28
N GLN A 86 20.82 -0.11 -0.55
CA GLN A 86 19.56 -0.25 0.17
C GLN A 86 18.63 0.89 -0.23
N ARG A 87 17.33 0.61 -0.26
CA ARG A 87 16.33 1.64 -0.49
C ARG A 87 15.89 2.23 0.84
N ASP A 88 15.87 3.55 0.91
CA ASP A 88 15.36 4.29 2.04
C ASP A 88 13.99 4.92 1.72
N PRO A 89 13.16 5.17 2.74
CA PRO A 89 11.95 5.96 2.57
C PRO A 89 12.26 7.35 2.04
N LEU A 90 11.30 7.96 1.36
CA LEU A 90 11.41 9.35 0.93
C LEU A 90 11.51 10.29 2.14
N LEU A 91 12.28 11.36 2.01
CA LEU A 91 12.45 12.34 3.10
C LEU A 91 11.19 13.16 3.41
N GLY A 92 10.26 13.23 2.49
CA GLY A 92 9.02 14.00 2.62
C GLY A 92 7.79 13.17 2.90
N VAL A 93 6.67 13.68 2.43
CA VAL A 93 5.34 13.06 2.48
C VAL A 93 4.85 12.87 1.05
N ILE A 94 4.34 11.69 0.73
CA ILE A 94 3.72 11.41 -0.55
C ILE A 94 2.32 12.05 -0.56
N SER A 95 2.01 12.78 -1.62
CA SER A 95 0.65 13.22 -1.92
C SER A 95 0.02 12.24 -2.91
N ALA A 96 -1.14 11.70 -2.56
CA ALA A 96 -1.89 10.80 -3.41
C ALA A 96 -3.30 11.34 -3.69
N ILE A 97 -3.66 11.44 -4.95
CA ILE A 97 -4.98 11.87 -5.41
C ILE A 97 -5.60 10.71 -6.17
N THR A 98 -6.83 10.33 -5.81
CA THR A 98 -7.49 9.17 -6.39
C THR A 98 -8.76 9.55 -7.15
N PRO A 99 -9.08 8.83 -8.25
CA PRO A 99 -10.32 8.99 -8.99
C PRO A 99 -11.50 8.30 -8.27
N PHE A 100 -12.68 8.38 -8.88
CA PHE A 100 -13.94 7.90 -8.30
C PHE A 100 -14.38 6.50 -8.78
N ASN A 101 -13.79 5.96 -9.84
CA ASN A 101 -14.31 4.78 -10.55
C ASN A 101 -14.11 3.44 -9.82
N HIS A 102 -13.16 3.38 -8.90
CA HIS A 102 -12.92 2.26 -7.99
C HIS A 102 -12.48 2.82 -6.64
N PRO A 103 -13.44 3.30 -5.81
CA PRO A 103 -13.15 4.21 -4.71
C PRO A 103 -12.20 3.66 -3.66
N MET A 104 -12.34 2.42 -3.27
CA MET A 104 -11.44 1.81 -2.28
C MET A 104 -10.17 1.23 -2.91
N ASN A 105 -10.27 0.57 -4.06
CA ASN A 105 -9.13 -0.08 -4.69
C ASN A 105 -8.09 0.94 -5.18
N GLN A 106 -8.51 2.09 -5.72
CA GLN A 106 -7.59 3.15 -6.12
C GLN A 106 -6.84 3.75 -4.92
N VAL A 107 -7.50 3.86 -3.77
CA VAL A 107 -6.88 4.28 -2.51
C VAL A 107 -5.87 3.22 -2.02
N ALA A 108 -6.24 1.95 -2.05
CA ALA A 108 -5.37 0.84 -1.66
C ALA A 108 -4.08 0.83 -2.49
N HIS A 109 -4.15 1.04 -3.81
CA HIS A 109 -2.98 1.12 -4.70
C HIS A 109 -2.03 2.30 -4.41
N LYS A 110 -2.42 3.26 -3.59
CA LYS A 110 -1.56 4.37 -3.14
C LYS A 110 -1.04 4.13 -1.72
N ILE A 111 -1.91 3.69 -0.82
CA ILE A 111 -1.57 3.52 0.61
C ILE A 111 -0.69 2.28 0.81
N VAL A 112 -1.02 1.15 0.19
CA VAL A 112 -0.29 -0.11 0.39
C VAL A 112 1.20 0.01 0.01
N PRO A 113 1.58 0.55 -1.16
CA PRO A 113 2.99 0.78 -1.48
C PRO A 113 3.68 1.74 -0.50
N SER A 114 2.97 2.77 -0.03
CA SER A 114 3.54 3.71 0.96
C SER A 114 3.86 3.04 2.28
N ILE A 115 2.96 2.21 2.80
CA ILE A 115 3.21 1.41 4.01
C ILE A 115 4.35 0.42 3.75
N ALA A 116 4.30 -0.30 2.63
CA ALA A 116 5.31 -1.29 2.26
C ALA A 116 6.72 -0.71 2.22
N THR A 117 6.89 0.52 1.74
CA THR A 117 8.16 1.23 1.63
C THR A 117 8.46 2.18 2.80
N ASN A 118 7.67 2.10 3.88
CA ASN A 118 7.79 2.92 5.10
C ASN A 118 7.69 4.43 4.85
N ASN A 119 6.92 4.85 3.86
CA ASN A 119 6.70 6.24 3.52
C ASN A 119 5.47 6.83 4.23
N ARG A 120 5.52 8.13 4.47
CA ARG A 120 4.35 8.90 4.92
C ARG A 120 3.51 9.30 3.72
N ILE A 121 2.19 9.29 3.88
CA ILE A 121 1.28 9.62 2.80
C ILE A 121 0.13 10.48 3.31
N VAL A 122 -0.28 11.43 2.49
CA VAL A 122 -1.56 12.14 2.60
C VAL A 122 -2.39 11.79 1.39
N VAL A 123 -3.59 11.30 1.62
CA VAL A 123 -4.50 10.88 0.55
C VAL A 123 -5.65 11.88 0.43
N LYS A 124 -5.89 12.37 -0.78
CA LYS A 124 -7.09 13.11 -1.16
C LYS A 124 -7.96 12.20 -2.00
N PRO A 125 -9.02 11.60 -1.44
CA PRO A 125 -9.99 10.86 -2.24
C PRO A 125 -10.78 11.80 -3.16
N SER A 126 -11.47 11.20 -4.14
CA SER A 126 -12.47 11.96 -4.90
C SER A 126 -13.58 12.45 -3.98
N GLU A 127 -14.03 13.69 -4.17
CA GLU A 127 -15.17 14.26 -3.46
C GLU A 127 -16.49 13.54 -3.75
N LYS A 128 -16.55 12.77 -4.82
CA LYS A 128 -17.73 11.97 -5.20
C LYS A 128 -17.89 10.71 -4.38
N VAL A 129 -16.80 10.16 -3.86
CA VAL A 129 -16.76 8.84 -3.23
C VAL A 129 -15.73 8.80 -2.06
N PRO A 130 -15.86 9.66 -1.05
CA PRO A 130 -14.88 9.76 0.01
C PRO A 130 -14.98 8.67 1.08
N LEU A 131 -16.17 8.06 1.28
CA LEU A 131 -16.45 7.19 2.42
C LEU A 131 -15.65 5.87 2.36
N SER A 132 -15.45 5.31 1.18
CA SER A 132 -14.59 4.13 1.00
C SER A 132 -13.14 4.38 1.45
N CYS A 133 -12.62 5.60 1.24
CA CYS A 133 -11.30 5.98 1.72
C CYS A 133 -11.26 6.07 3.25
N TYR A 134 -12.29 6.62 3.89
CA TYR A 134 -12.39 6.69 5.36
C TYR A 134 -12.49 5.29 5.97
N LEU A 135 -13.32 4.42 5.41
CA LEU A 135 -13.43 3.04 5.87
C LEU A 135 -12.09 2.30 5.73
N PHE A 136 -11.37 2.52 4.63
CA PHE A 136 -10.05 1.92 4.46
C PHE A 136 -9.02 2.44 5.47
N ALA A 137 -9.07 3.72 5.80
CA ALA A 137 -8.23 4.29 6.86
C ALA A 137 -8.54 3.68 8.23
N ASP A 138 -9.82 3.48 8.56
CA ASP A 138 -10.28 2.80 9.78
C ASP A 138 -9.77 1.35 9.88
N ILE A 139 -9.75 0.63 8.76
CA ILE A 139 -9.20 -0.75 8.70
C ILE A 139 -7.70 -0.78 8.99
N LEU A 140 -6.97 0.27 8.64
CA LEU A 140 -5.51 0.35 8.81
C LEU A 140 -5.09 0.87 10.18
N TYR A 141 -5.98 1.53 10.89
CA TYR A 141 -5.74 2.13 12.20
C TYR A 141 -5.96 1.13 13.33
#